data_f799e5247a158c6ba73545e45d463b12
#
_entry.id   f799e5247a158c6ba73545e45d463b12
#
_cell.length_a   1.000
_cell.length_b   1.000
_cell.length_c   1.000
_cell.angle_alpha   90.00
_cell.angle_beta   90.00
_cell.angle_gamma   90.00
#
_symmetry.space_group_name_H-M   'P 1'
#
loop_
_entity.id
_entity.type
_entity.pdbx_description
1 polymer ?
#
loop_
_entity_poly.entity_id
_entity_poly.type
_entity_poly.pdbx_seq_one_letter_code
_entity_poly.pdbx_strand_id
1 'polypeptide(L)'
;MKKAFLSLVLTGVFGQISTPAQADWTLDPSQSELAFSSIKASRIAEIHTFNSIRGNITDSGDATFQIDVSSLETMIPIRNERMLEMLFKETLFPIIEFSSSLDLDPFNGLAVNEEINYQLTGDLNIVGLSENLTISVSVRKLDDDKFHVSNNGFFFLDPGRFGLIAGIEALRKIAGLPSITQTVPVDFTLVFSQR
;
A
#
# COMPACT_ATOMS: atom_id res chain seq x y z
N MET A 1 -32.99 62.98 38.10
CA MET A 1 -32.00 62.66 37.09
C MET A 1 -31.41 61.29 37.42
N LYS A 2 -31.88 60.26 36.73
CA LYS A 2 -31.40 58.87 36.90
C LYS A 2 -30.52 58.52 35.72
N LYS A 3 -29.25 58.25 35.95
CA LYS A 3 -28.30 57.78 34.93
C LYS A 3 -28.37 56.25 34.86
N ALA A 4 -28.76 55.72 33.71
CA ALA A 4 -28.72 54.28 33.42
C ALA A 4 -27.31 53.92 32.93
N PHE A 5 -26.70 52.93 33.60
CA PHE A 5 -25.46 52.30 33.15
C PHE A 5 -25.82 51.12 32.25
N LEU A 6 -25.42 51.19 30.98
CA LEU A 6 -25.55 50.12 30.01
C LEU A 6 -24.30 49.24 30.07
N SER A 7 -24.40 48.05 30.62
CA SER A 7 -23.30 47.07 30.67
C SER A 7 -23.29 46.23 29.37
N LEU A 8 -22.24 46.39 28.57
CA LEU A 8 -22.03 45.64 27.33
C LEU A 8 -21.32 44.31 27.68
N VAL A 9 -22.06 43.18 27.64
CA VAL A 9 -21.48 41.86 27.79
C VAL A 9 -20.92 41.40 26.41
N LEU A 10 -19.60 41.37 26.29
CA LEU A 10 -18.89 40.87 25.12
C LEU A 10 -18.74 39.33 25.24
N THR A 11 -19.62 38.59 24.59
CA THR A 11 -19.56 37.09 24.54
C THR A 11 -18.52 36.71 23.49
N GLY A 12 -17.31 36.34 23.96
CA GLY A 12 -16.27 35.80 23.10
C GLY A 12 -16.64 34.37 22.66
N VAL A 13 -16.92 34.20 21.37
CA VAL A 13 -17.02 32.86 20.75
C VAL A 13 -15.61 32.34 20.55
N PHE A 14 -15.18 31.40 21.40
CA PHE A 14 -13.98 30.60 21.16
C PHE A 14 -14.31 29.61 20.04
N GLY A 15 -13.91 29.94 18.81
CA GLY A 15 -13.89 28.99 17.71
C GLY A 15 -12.89 27.88 18.02
N GLN A 16 -13.37 26.65 18.15
CA GLN A 16 -12.51 25.48 18.20
C GLN A 16 -11.87 25.31 16.83
N ILE A 17 -10.58 25.57 16.73
CA ILE A 17 -9.78 25.24 15.55
C ILE A 17 -9.55 23.73 15.64
N SER A 18 -10.36 22.93 14.91
CA SER A 18 -10.06 21.52 14.69
C SER A 18 -8.79 21.46 13.85
N THR A 19 -7.68 21.09 14.46
CA THR A 19 -6.48 20.67 13.72
C THR A 19 -6.87 19.43 12.93
N PRO A 20 -6.59 19.35 11.60
CA PRO A 20 -6.77 18.12 10.87
C PRO A 20 -5.97 17.00 11.57
N ALA A 21 -6.60 15.84 11.76
CA ALA A 21 -5.90 14.66 12.23
C ALA A 21 -4.73 14.41 11.26
N GLN A 22 -3.51 14.55 11.75
CA GLN A 22 -2.31 14.34 10.96
C GLN A 22 -2.09 12.83 10.94
N ALA A 23 -1.79 12.27 9.77
CA ALA A 23 -1.40 10.86 9.69
C ALA A 23 -0.14 10.68 10.54
N ASP A 24 -0.21 9.82 11.56
CA ASP A 24 0.91 9.67 12.49
C ASP A 24 2.11 9.00 11.83
N TRP A 25 1.86 8.15 10.82
CA TRP A 25 2.91 7.41 10.12
C TRP A 25 2.78 7.57 8.61
N THR A 26 3.89 7.88 7.96
CA THR A 26 3.97 8.01 6.50
C THR A 26 5.06 7.09 5.97
N LEU A 27 4.79 6.40 4.87
CA LEU A 27 5.77 5.58 4.17
C LEU A 27 6.92 6.45 3.66
N ASP A 28 8.16 6.02 3.89
CA ASP A 28 9.35 6.58 3.26
C ASP A 28 9.64 5.80 1.97
N PRO A 29 9.33 6.35 0.79
CA PRO A 29 9.53 5.63 -0.47
C PRO A 29 11.00 5.41 -0.82
N SER A 30 11.93 6.17 -0.22
CA SER A 30 13.37 6.01 -0.46
C SER A 30 13.97 4.80 0.26
N GLN A 31 13.29 4.30 1.28
CA GLN A 31 13.67 3.14 2.09
C GLN A 31 12.69 1.96 1.92
N SER A 32 11.77 2.07 0.96
CA SER A 32 10.72 1.07 0.74
C SER A 32 10.78 0.52 -0.67
N GLU A 33 10.48 -0.76 -0.79
CA GLU A 33 10.47 -1.47 -2.07
C GLU A 33 9.28 -2.44 -2.10
N LEU A 34 8.69 -2.61 -3.29
CA LEU A 34 7.70 -3.64 -3.59
C LEU A 34 8.04 -4.26 -4.94
N ALA A 35 8.20 -5.57 -4.94
CA ALA A 35 8.48 -6.37 -6.11
C ALA A 35 7.46 -7.50 -6.28
N PHE A 36 7.25 -7.90 -7.52
CA PHE A 36 6.52 -9.12 -7.83
C PHE A 36 7.24 -9.90 -8.92
N SER A 37 6.97 -11.20 -8.99
CA SER A 37 7.63 -12.07 -9.96
C SER A 37 6.63 -12.67 -10.93
N SER A 38 7.05 -12.81 -12.19
CA SER A 38 6.39 -13.63 -13.20
C SER A 38 7.26 -14.81 -13.58
N ILE A 39 6.65 -15.98 -13.77
CA ILE A 39 7.36 -17.19 -14.21
C ILE A 39 6.84 -17.59 -15.59
N LYS A 40 7.70 -17.47 -16.59
CA LYS A 40 7.39 -17.81 -17.99
C LYS A 40 8.03 -19.12 -18.41
N ALA A 41 7.36 -19.83 -19.33
CA ALA A 41 7.79 -21.15 -19.84
C ALA A 41 8.13 -22.14 -18.70
N SER A 42 7.41 -22.05 -17.57
CA SER A 42 7.54 -22.88 -16.35
C SER A 42 8.94 -22.91 -15.72
N ARG A 43 9.86 -22.01 -16.09
CA ARG A 43 11.26 -22.07 -15.61
C ARG A 43 12.01 -20.74 -15.54
N ILE A 44 11.49 -19.66 -16.14
CA ILE A 44 12.19 -18.38 -16.19
C ILE A 44 11.43 -17.41 -15.30
N ALA A 45 11.97 -17.15 -14.12
CA ALA A 45 11.45 -16.12 -13.22
C ALA A 45 12.04 -14.75 -13.58
N GLU A 46 11.20 -13.74 -13.60
CA GLU A 46 11.59 -12.33 -13.79
C GLU A 46 10.97 -11.49 -12.68
N ILE A 47 11.75 -10.58 -12.15
CA ILE A 47 11.32 -9.66 -11.09
C ILE A 47 10.89 -8.35 -11.75
N HIS A 48 9.82 -7.78 -11.25
CA HIS A 48 9.23 -6.52 -11.66
C HIS A 48 8.98 -5.67 -10.43
N THR A 49 9.08 -4.35 -10.56
CA THR A 49 8.87 -3.41 -9.45
C THR A 49 7.84 -2.35 -9.82
N PHE A 50 7.33 -1.66 -8.80
CA PHE A 50 6.67 -0.39 -8.94
C PHE A 50 7.50 0.67 -8.22
N ASN A 51 7.93 1.70 -8.95
CA ASN A 51 8.87 2.70 -8.45
C ASN A 51 8.18 3.87 -7.70
N SER A 52 6.84 3.91 -7.69
CA SER A 52 6.06 4.92 -7.00
C SER A 52 5.04 4.26 -6.09
N ILE A 53 5.35 4.23 -4.81
CA ILE A 53 4.52 3.69 -3.75
C ILE A 53 4.35 4.75 -2.66
N ARG A 54 3.20 4.76 -1.98
CA ARG A 54 2.93 5.62 -0.85
C ARG A 54 2.04 4.92 0.17
N GLY A 55 2.12 5.35 1.41
CA GLY A 55 1.32 4.76 2.49
C GLY A 55 1.18 5.71 3.66
N ASN A 56 0.07 5.60 4.36
CA ASN A 56 -0.21 6.34 5.57
C ASN A 56 -0.89 5.41 6.59
N ILE A 57 -0.63 5.64 7.88
CA ILE A 57 -1.34 5.01 8.98
C ILE A 57 -1.72 6.13 9.92
N THR A 58 -2.99 6.21 10.27
CA THR A 58 -3.50 7.20 11.24
C THR A 58 -3.29 6.72 12.67
N ASP A 59 -3.44 7.63 13.65
CA ASP A 59 -3.45 7.31 15.08
C ASP A 59 -4.60 6.36 15.47
N SER A 60 -5.70 6.35 14.70
CA SER A 60 -6.80 5.40 14.84
C SER A 60 -6.51 4.00 14.28
N GLY A 61 -5.38 3.80 13.59
CA GLY A 61 -5.01 2.53 12.95
C GLY A 61 -5.53 2.36 11.52
N ASP A 62 -6.18 3.39 10.93
CA ASP A 62 -6.57 3.32 9.53
C ASP A 62 -5.34 3.40 8.64
N ALA A 63 -5.05 2.31 7.93
CA ALA A 63 -3.89 2.17 7.08
C ALA A 63 -4.28 2.12 5.60
N THR A 64 -3.57 2.88 4.79
CA THR A 64 -3.70 2.88 3.33
C THR A 64 -2.32 2.75 2.69
N PHE A 65 -2.18 1.83 1.75
CA PHE A 65 -1.00 1.67 0.92
C PHE A 65 -1.41 1.72 -0.55
N GLN A 66 -0.75 2.55 -1.35
CA GLN A 66 -1.09 2.80 -2.74
C GLN A 66 0.13 2.65 -3.63
N ILE A 67 -0.10 2.08 -4.80
CA ILE A 67 0.87 1.88 -5.86
C ILE A 67 0.39 2.65 -7.08
N ASP A 68 1.23 3.53 -7.62
CA ASP A 68 1.01 4.15 -8.92
C ASP A 68 1.32 3.11 -10.01
N VAL A 69 0.30 2.68 -10.75
CA VAL A 69 0.42 1.65 -11.77
C VAL A 69 1.37 2.08 -12.90
N SER A 70 1.39 3.38 -13.22
CA SER A 70 2.28 3.94 -14.27
C SER A 70 3.77 3.77 -13.96
N SER A 71 4.10 3.53 -12.68
CA SER A 71 5.48 3.35 -12.21
C SER A 71 6.02 1.93 -12.40
N LEU A 72 5.28 1.06 -13.08
CA LEU A 72 5.69 -0.31 -13.38
C LEU A 72 7.04 -0.34 -14.12
N GLU A 73 7.97 -1.14 -13.61
CA GLU A 73 9.27 -1.37 -14.23
C GLU A 73 9.56 -2.87 -14.37
N THR A 74 9.78 -3.29 -15.60
CA THR A 74 10.10 -4.68 -15.95
C THR A 74 11.44 -4.80 -16.69
N MET A 75 12.22 -3.73 -16.78
CA MET A 75 13.47 -3.61 -17.52
C MET A 75 13.31 -3.77 -19.06
N ILE A 76 12.09 -3.80 -19.57
CA ILE A 76 11.76 -3.91 -21.00
C ILE A 76 10.62 -2.93 -21.31
N PRO A 77 10.90 -1.77 -21.94
CA PRO A 77 9.90 -0.71 -22.14
C PRO A 77 8.63 -1.17 -22.84
N ILE A 78 8.72 -1.92 -23.93
CA ILE A 78 7.54 -2.42 -24.64
C ILE A 78 6.72 -3.40 -23.80
N ARG A 79 7.31 -4.06 -22.82
CA ARG A 79 6.58 -4.92 -21.87
C ARG A 79 5.85 -4.06 -20.83
N ASN A 80 6.50 -2.99 -20.34
CA ASN A 80 5.82 -2.02 -19.45
C ASN A 80 4.56 -1.48 -20.13
N GLU A 81 4.65 -0.95 -21.35
CA GLU A 81 3.51 -0.44 -22.13
C GLU A 81 2.38 -1.48 -22.24
N ARG A 82 2.71 -2.71 -22.65
CA ARG A 82 1.72 -3.78 -22.81
C ARG A 82 1.07 -4.21 -21.51
N MET A 83 1.82 -4.26 -20.42
CA MET A 83 1.26 -4.60 -19.10
C MET A 83 0.37 -3.47 -18.58
N LEU A 84 0.76 -2.21 -18.75
CA LEU A 84 -0.06 -1.06 -18.38
C LEU A 84 -1.40 -1.06 -19.14
N GLU A 85 -1.36 -1.28 -20.44
CA GLU A 85 -2.56 -1.26 -21.30
C GLU A 85 -3.44 -2.50 -21.08
N MET A 86 -2.86 -3.71 -21.20
CA MET A 86 -3.62 -4.95 -21.37
C MET A 86 -3.90 -5.69 -20.07
N LEU A 87 -3.03 -5.54 -19.06
CA LEU A 87 -3.16 -6.21 -17.78
C LEU A 87 -3.83 -5.29 -16.75
N PHE A 88 -3.19 -4.14 -16.49
CA PHE A 88 -3.64 -3.24 -15.42
C PHE A 88 -4.70 -2.25 -15.89
N LYS A 89 -4.85 -2.00 -17.21
CA LYS A 89 -5.76 -1.00 -17.77
C LYS A 89 -5.56 0.37 -17.10
N GLU A 90 -4.30 0.78 -17.02
CA GLU A 90 -3.81 1.91 -16.22
C GLU A 90 -4.65 3.19 -16.39
N THR A 91 -5.07 3.52 -17.63
CA THR A 91 -5.90 4.70 -17.92
C THR A 91 -7.24 4.71 -17.14
N LEU A 92 -7.80 3.52 -16.82
CA LEU A 92 -9.04 3.38 -16.06
C LEU A 92 -8.79 3.15 -14.57
N PHE A 93 -7.69 2.48 -14.25
CA PHE A 93 -7.32 2.05 -12.90
C PHE A 93 -5.86 2.43 -12.59
N PRO A 94 -5.57 3.73 -12.41
CA PRO A 94 -4.18 4.19 -12.25
C PRO A 94 -3.55 3.81 -10.91
N ILE A 95 -4.34 3.35 -9.94
CA ILE A 95 -3.90 3.05 -8.58
C ILE A 95 -4.31 1.62 -8.21
N ILE A 96 -3.35 0.87 -7.64
CA ILE A 96 -3.61 -0.33 -6.83
C ILE A 96 -3.61 0.13 -5.38
N GLU A 97 -4.61 -0.29 -4.59
CA GLU A 97 -4.76 0.15 -3.21
C GLU A 97 -4.98 -1.03 -2.26
N PHE A 98 -4.28 -1.01 -1.14
CA PHE A 98 -4.55 -1.87 0.00
C PHE A 98 -5.00 -0.99 1.17
N SER A 99 -6.10 -1.35 1.82
CA SER A 99 -6.63 -0.67 3.00
C SER A 99 -6.88 -1.65 4.14
N SER A 100 -6.60 -1.21 5.36
CA SER A 100 -6.76 -2.02 6.58
C SER A 100 -7.09 -1.14 7.77
N SER A 101 -7.71 -1.71 8.79
CA SER A 101 -7.83 -1.10 10.12
C SER A 101 -6.97 -1.93 11.07
N LEU A 102 -5.89 -1.33 11.58
CA LEU A 102 -4.89 -1.97 12.43
C LEU A 102 -5.22 -1.79 13.90
N ASP A 103 -5.00 -2.84 14.68
CA ASP A 103 -4.80 -2.70 16.12
C ASP A 103 -3.35 -2.24 16.35
N LEU A 104 -3.16 -1.03 16.88
CA LEU A 104 -1.84 -0.44 17.12
C LEU A 104 -1.23 -0.83 18.47
N ASP A 105 -2.00 -1.40 19.39
CA ASP A 105 -1.53 -1.76 20.74
C ASP A 105 -0.29 -2.67 20.72
N PRO A 106 -0.19 -3.70 19.85
CA PRO A 106 1.00 -4.54 19.79
C PRO A 106 2.30 -3.81 19.43
N PHE A 107 2.19 -2.67 18.72
CA PHE A 107 3.36 -1.91 18.24
C PHE A 107 3.82 -0.83 19.23
N ASN A 108 2.89 -0.29 20.04
CA ASN A 108 3.15 0.81 20.97
C ASN A 108 4.16 0.44 22.07
N GLY A 109 4.27 -0.85 22.41
CA GLY A 109 5.17 -1.35 23.48
C GLY A 109 6.51 -1.86 22.98
N LEU A 110 6.79 -1.87 21.67
CA LEU A 110 8.02 -2.42 21.12
C LEU A 110 9.25 -1.60 21.52
N ALA A 111 10.29 -2.29 21.98
CA ALA A 111 11.61 -1.69 22.15
C ALA A 111 12.31 -1.51 20.79
N VAL A 112 13.25 -0.58 20.70
CA VAL A 112 14.08 -0.40 19.49
C VAL A 112 14.81 -1.71 19.17
N ASN A 113 14.77 -2.14 17.91
CA ASN A 113 15.21 -3.42 17.36
C ASN A 113 14.38 -4.65 17.76
N GLU A 114 13.32 -4.48 18.52
CA GLU A 114 12.34 -5.56 18.72
C GLU A 114 11.50 -5.79 17.47
N GLU A 115 11.17 -7.05 17.24
CA GLU A 115 10.41 -7.51 16.05
C GLU A 115 9.28 -8.43 16.50
N ILE A 116 8.11 -8.25 15.89
CA ILE A 116 6.95 -9.13 16.07
C ILE A 116 6.40 -9.59 14.74
N ASN A 117 5.75 -10.76 14.75
CA ASN A 117 4.97 -11.24 13.63
C ASN A 117 3.52 -10.79 13.81
N TYR A 118 2.91 -10.27 12.73
CA TYR A 118 1.55 -9.78 12.74
C TYR A 118 0.77 -10.32 11.54
N GLN A 119 -0.54 -10.60 11.73
CA GLN A 119 -1.43 -10.99 10.65
C GLN A 119 -2.16 -9.75 10.16
N LEU A 120 -1.67 -9.18 9.06
CA LEU A 120 -2.24 -8.01 8.43
C LEU A 120 -3.42 -8.43 7.54
N THR A 121 -4.63 -8.06 7.94
CA THR A 121 -5.85 -8.32 7.16
C THR A 121 -6.38 -7.02 6.59
N GLY A 122 -6.71 -6.99 5.31
CA GLY A 122 -7.22 -5.80 4.65
C GLY A 122 -7.76 -6.12 3.25
N ASP A 123 -8.26 -5.10 2.60
CA ASP A 123 -8.85 -5.17 1.28
C ASP A 123 -7.86 -4.65 0.23
N LEU A 124 -7.50 -5.52 -0.72
CA LEU A 124 -6.67 -5.16 -1.87
C LEU A 124 -7.55 -4.93 -3.09
N ASN A 125 -7.45 -3.74 -3.68
CA ASN A 125 -8.12 -3.39 -4.91
C ASN A 125 -7.12 -3.37 -6.09
N ILE A 126 -7.39 -4.19 -7.10
CA ILE A 126 -6.65 -4.21 -8.37
C ILE A 126 -7.67 -4.19 -9.51
N VAL A 127 -7.51 -3.27 -10.46
CA VAL A 127 -8.37 -3.14 -11.66
C VAL A 127 -9.86 -3.02 -11.31
N GLY A 128 -10.16 -2.35 -10.17
CA GLY A 128 -11.53 -2.12 -9.69
C GLY A 128 -12.19 -3.32 -9.01
N LEU A 129 -11.47 -4.43 -8.83
CA LEU A 129 -11.92 -5.57 -8.02
C LEU A 129 -11.23 -5.57 -6.67
N SER A 130 -12.01 -5.69 -5.60
CA SER A 130 -11.52 -5.70 -4.23
C SER A 130 -11.66 -7.08 -3.61
N GLU A 131 -10.58 -7.56 -2.99
CA GLU A 131 -10.50 -8.86 -2.33
C GLU A 131 -9.89 -8.73 -0.94
N ASN A 132 -10.53 -9.36 0.04
CA ASN A 132 -9.99 -9.41 1.39
C ASN A 132 -8.84 -10.42 1.46
N LEU A 133 -7.70 -9.98 1.99
CA LEU A 133 -6.47 -10.77 2.12
C LEU A 133 -5.97 -10.73 3.56
N THR A 134 -5.29 -11.81 3.96
CA THR A 134 -4.48 -11.84 5.19
C THR A 134 -3.03 -12.15 4.80
N ILE A 135 -2.13 -11.26 5.18
CA ILE A 135 -0.70 -11.34 4.88
C ILE A 135 0.05 -11.48 6.21
N SER A 136 0.92 -12.47 6.33
CA SER A 136 1.83 -12.57 7.46
C SER A 136 2.97 -11.58 7.27
N VAL A 137 3.14 -10.66 8.22
CA VAL A 137 4.20 -9.64 8.17
C VAL A 137 5.07 -9.68 9.41
N SER A 138 6.32 -9.30 9.24
CA SER A 138 7.23 -8.97 10.33
C SER A 138 7.28 -7.45 10.49
N VAL A 139 7.08 -6.97 11.70
CA VAL A 139 7.14 -5.55 12.06
C VAL A 139 8.25 -5.35 13.07
N ARG A 140 9.26 -4.56 12.71
CA ARG A 140 10.40 -4.22 13.56
C ARG A 140 10.44 -2.73 13.85
N LYS A 141 10.60 -2.36 15.12
CA LYS A 141 10.87 -0.98 15.50
C LYS A 141 12.34 -0.65 15.20
N LEU A 142 12.58 0.28 14.27
CA LEU A 142 13.95 0.70 13.93
C LEU A 142 14.44 1.82 14.84
N ASP A 143 13.55 2.75 15.20
CA ASP A 143 13.80 3.91 16.03
C ASP A 143 12.49 4.31 16.74
N ASP A 144 12.50 5.34 17.59
CA ASP A 144 11.29 5.78 18.31
C ASP A 144 10.17 6.24 17.39
N ASP A 145 10.52 6.75 16.23
CA ASP A 145 9.60 7.27 15.20
C ASP A 145 9.65 6.48 13.88
N LYS A 146 10.16 5.22 13.88
CA LYS A 146 10.36 4.48 12.64
C LYS A 146 10.12 2.97 12.79
N PHE A 147 9.30 2.42 11.88
CA PHE A 147 9.03 0.99 11.76
C PHE A 147 9.41 0.46 10.38
N HIS A 148 9.91 -0.76 10.38
CA HIS A 148 10.17 -1.57 9.20
C HIS A 148 9.14 -2.70 9.15
N VAL A 149 8.49 -2.87 7.98
CA VAL A 149 7.49 -3.90 7.74
C VAL A 149 7.89 -4.70 6.50
N SER A 150 7.94 -6.01 6.60
CA SER A 150 8.20 -6.90 5.46
C SER A 150 7.26 -8.11 5.52
N ASN A 151 7.08 -8.79 4.39
CA ASN A 151 6.37 -10.07 4.43
C ASN A 151 7.18 -11.11 5.24
N ASN A 152 6.47 -11.82 6.13
CA ASN A 152 7.04 -12.91 6.90
C ASN A 152 6.73 -14.24 6.19
N GLY A 153 7.68 -14.71 5.39
CA GLY A 153 7.53 -15.88 4.54
C GLY A 153 7.04 -15.54 3.13
N PHE A 154 6.53 -16.55 2.43
CA PHE A 154 6.09 -16.39 1.05
C PHE A 154 4.68 -15.79 0.97
N PHE A 155 4.52 -14.73 0.19
CA PHE A 155 3.21 -14.20 -0.16
C PHE A 155 2.96 -14.40 -1.65
N PHE A 156 1.87 -15.08 -1.98
CA PHE A 156 1.45 -15.37 -3.35
C PHE A 156 0.08 -14.75 -3.63
N LEU A 157 0.01 -13.97 -4.69
CA LEU A 157 -1.24 -13.41 -5.17
C LEU A 157 -1.83 -14.32 -6.26
N ASP A 158 -3.14 -14.56 -6.18
CA ASP A 158 -3.91 -15.19 -7.25
C ASP A 158 -4.52 -14.11 -8.16
N PRO A 159 -3.99 -13.90 -9.37
CA PRO A 159 -4.50 -12.89 -10.30
C PRO A 159 -5.92 -13.20 -10.81
N GLY A 160 -6.39 -14.42 -10.65
CA GLY A 160 -7.75 -14.83 -11.02
C GLY A 160 -8.81 -14.11 -10.18
N ARG A 161 -8.53 -13.85 -8.91
CA ARG A 161 -9.41 -13.12 -8.00
C ARG A 161 -9.63 -11.66 -8.42
N PHE A 162 -8.70 -11.10 -9.18
CA PHE A 162 -8.73 -9.72 -9.69
C PHE A 162 -9.04 -9.63 -11.19
N GLY A 163 -9.52 -10.72 -11.81
CA GLY A 163 -9.89 -10.72 -13.23
C GLY A 163 -8.73 -10.54 -14.21
N LEU A 164 -7.47 -10.75 -13.78
CA LEU A 164 -6.26 -10.48 -14.56
C LEU A 164 -5.89 -11.61 -15.55
N ILE A 165 -6.55 -12.76 -15.48
CA ILE A 165 -6.19 -13.95 -16.31
C ILE A 165 -6.25 -13.65 -17.81
N ALA A 166 -7.28 -12.92 -18.26
CA ALA A 166 -7.42 -12.58 -19.67
C ALA A 166 -6.26 -11.70 -20.16
N GLY A 167 -5.81 -10.74 -19.34
CA GLY A 167 -4.65 -9.89 -19.64
C GLY A 167 -3.34 -10.69 -19.68
N ILE A 168 -3.13 -11.59 -18.72
CA ILE A 168 -1.97 -12.50 -18.70
C ILE A 168 -1.93 -13.36 -19.97
N GLU A 169 -3.06 -13.93 -20.38
CA GLU A 169 -3.15 -14.74 -21.59
C GLU A 169 -2.92 -13.93 -22.89
N ALA A 170 -3.37 -12.67 -22.92
CA ALA A 170 -3.08 -11.78 -24.03
C ALA A 170 -1.59 -11.46 -24.14
N LEU A 171 -0.95 -11.14 -23.01
CA LEU A 171 0.50 -10.92 -22.93
C LEU A 171 1.29 -12.17 -23.32
N ARG A 172 0.88 -13.34 -22.85
CA ARG A 172 1.49 -14.63 -23.22
C ARG A 172 1.50 -14.85 -24.74
N LYS A 173 0.34 -14.62 -25.39
CA LYS A 173 0.20 -14.79 -26.84
C LYS A 173 1.07 -13.82 -27.62
N ILE A 174 1.09 -12.54 -27.25
CA ILE A 174 1.94 -11.52 -27.93
C ILE A 174 3.42 -11.83 -27.78
N ALA A 175 3.83 -12.36 -26.62
CA ALA A 175 5.21 -12.75 -26.36
C ALA A 175 5.61 -14.10 -27.00
N GLY A 176 4.67 -14.84 -27.59
CA GLY A 176 4.91 -16.16 -28.16
C GLY A 176 5.32 -17.20 -27.12
N LEU A 177 4.88 -17.04 -25.85
CA LEU A 177 5.28 -17.91 -24.77
C LEU A 177 4.36 -19.13 -24.65
N PRO A 178 4.89 -20.31 -24.27
CA PRO A 178 4.08 -21.50 -24.03
C PRO A 178 3.21 -21.34 -22.77
N SER A 179 3.72 -20.65 -21.73
CA SER A 179 2.98 -20.42 -20.48
C SER A 179 3.49 -19.19 -19.73
N ILE A 180 2.61 -18.60 -18.92
CA ILE A 180 2.94 -17.71 -17.81
C ILE A 180 2.19 -18.26 -16.58
N THR A 181 2.88 -18.41 -15.44
CA THR A 181 2.28 -18.94 -14.22
C THR A 181 1.23 -17.97 -13.68
N GLN A 182 0.09 -18.51 -13.25
CA GLN A 182 -1.03 -17.74 -12.69
C GLN A 182 -0.96 -17.61 -11.16
N THR A 183 0.22 -17.71 -10.59
CA THR A 183 0.53 -17.45 -9.18
C THR A 183 1.65 -16.45 -9.15
N VAL A 184 1.45 -15.33 -8.49
CA VAL A 184 2.38 -14.20 -8.48
C VAL A 184 3.03 -14.09 -7.12
N PRO A 185 4.32 -14.46 -6.98
CA PRO A 185 5.08 -14.16 -5.78
C PRO A 185 5.22 -12.64 -5.62
N VAL A 186 4.96 -12.14 -4.41
CA VAL A 186 5.11 -10.73 -4.05
C VAL A 186 6.02 -10.63 -2.85
N ASP A 187 6.94 -9.67 -2.91
CA ASP A 187 7.88 -9.34 -1.85
C ASP A 187 7.88 -7.84 -1.60
N PHE A 188 7.93 -7.43 -0.33
CA PHE A 188 7.97 -6.03 0.02
C PHE A 188 8.77 -5.78 1.29
N THR A 189 9.38 -4.62 1.29
CA THR A 189 10.01 -4.00 2.45
C THR A 189 9.51 -2.56 2.53
N LEU A 190 8.87 -2.19 3.61
CA LEU A 190 8.26 -0.88 3.79
C LEU A 190 8.82 -0.24 5.07
N VAL A 191 9.15 1.03 5.00
CA VAL A 191 9.58 1.82 6.16
C VAL A 191 8.57 2.94 6.37
N PHE A 192 7.98 2.98 7.56
CA PHE A 192 7.08 4.04 7.99
C PHE A 192 7.77 4.91 9.03
N SER A 193 7.64 6.22 8.88
CA SER A 193 8.15 7.21 9.83
C SER A 193 7.02 8.09 10.33
N GLN A 194 7.04 8.40 11.63
CA GLN A 194 6.16 9.39 12.23
C GLN A 194 6.62 10.81 11.83
N ARG A 195 5.69 11.69 11.58
CA ARG A 195 5.96 13.11 11.24
C ARG A 195 5.43 14.04 12.30
#